data_5b4b95b5a6875da4780670ae2a4a4392
#
_entry.id   5b4b95b5a6875da4780670ae2a4a4392
#
_cell.length_a   1.000
_cell.length_b   1.000
_cell.length_c   1.000
_cell.angle_alpha   90.00
_cell.angle_beta   90.00
_cell.angle_gamma   90.00
#
_symmetry.space_group_name_H-M   'P 1'
#
loop_
_entity.id
_entity.type
_entity.pdbx_description
1 polymer ?
#
loop_
_entity_poly.entity_id
_entity_poly.type
_entity_poly.pdbx_seq_one_letter_code
_entity_poly.pdbx_strand_id
1 'polypeptide(L)'
;FHAAFHTPLLDLISDKAKKAIHESIFSKPSVPLIDGFGNLWSPFSTDTSELYQYTLSDQITCPYNFSKAITVAIKEFCPDKLVLLGPGNTLGGPVGQVFVQNQWNSISSKKSFIKTQKKNPYLISMGINEQRKLISK
;
A
#
# COMPACT_ATOMS: atom_id res chain seq x y z
N PHE A 1 14.75 -17.59 0.49
CA PHE A 1 13.68 -17.98 1.42
C PHE A 1 12.43 -17.15 1.09
N HIS A 2 11.33 -17.82 0.70
CA HIS A 2 10.03 -17.19 0.52
C HIS A 2 9.14 -17.68 1.65
N ALA A 3 8.55 -16.76 2.40
CA ALA A 3 7.52 -17.08 3.38
C ALA A 3 6.15 -17.06 2.69
N ALA A 4 5.23 -17.91 3.15
CA ALA A 4 3.87 -18.00 2.63
C ALA A 4 2.97 -16.87 3.19
N PHE A 5 3.43 -15.61 3.08
CA PHE A 5 2.67 -14.45 3.55
C PHE A 5 1.30 -14.38 2.87
N HIS A 6 0.34 -13.83 3.61
CA HIS A 6 -1.04 -13.64 3.16
C HIS A 6 -1.77 -14.96 2.87
N THR A 7 -1.45 -15.99 3.66
CA THR A 7 -2.11 -17.30 3.61
C THR A 7 -2.35 -17.89 5.01
N PRO A 8 -3.36 -18.76 5.18
CA PRO A 8 -3.62 -19.43 6.47
C PRO A 8 -2.45 -20.29 7.01
N LEU A 9 -1.45 -20.59 6.16
CA LEU A 9 -0.24 -21.31 6.61
C LEU A 9 0.53 -20.56 7.70
N LEU A 10 0.25 -19.26 7.90
CA LEU A 10 0.89 -18.43 8.91
C LEU A 10 0.03 -18.22 10.17
N ASP A 11 -1.07 -18.95 10.37
CA ASP A 11 -1.92 -18.82 11.55
C ASP A 11 -1.12 -18.97 12.86
N LEU A 12 -0.23 -19.97 12.95
CA LEU A 12 0.62 -20.15 14.12
C LEU A 12 1.59 -18.97 14.36
N ILE A 13 2.01 -18.29 13.29
CA ILE A 13 2.87 -17.10 13.40
C ILE A 13 2.05 -15.91 13.89
N SER A 14 0.84 -15.72 13.34
CA SER A 14 -0.12 -14.72 13.82
C SER A 14 -0.39 -14.88 15.31
N ASP A 15 -0.66 -16.11 15.80
CA ASP A 15 -0.90 -16.39 17.21
C ASP A 15 0.33 -16.08 18.10
N LYS A 16 1.52 -16.42 17.62
CA LYS A 16 2.77 -16.06 18.31
C LYS A 16 2.97 -14.55 18.37
N ALA A 17 2.67 -13.84 17.27
CA ALA A 17 2.78 -12.38 17.21
C ALA A 17 1.82 -11.72 18.22
N LYS A 18 0.55 -12.14 18.28
CA LYS A 18 -0.43 -11.64 19.25
C LYS A 18 -0.06 -11.91 20.70
N LYS A 19 0.64 -13.02 21.00
CA LYS A 19 1.14 -13.30 22.35
C LYS A 19 2.37 -12.44 22.72
N ALA A 20 3.19 -12.09 21.75
CA ALA A 20 4.43 -11.35 21.97
C ALA A 20 4.24 -9.83 21.93
N ILE A 21 3.25 -9.34 21.20
CA ILE A 21 3.00 -7.92 20.93
C ILE A 21 1.69 -7.54 21.60
N HIS A 22 1.77 -6.70 22.64
CA HIS A 22 0.58 -6.25 23.36
C HIS A 22 -0.17 -5.17 22.59
N GLU A 23 -1.50 -5.20 22.65
CA GLU A 23 -2.37 -4.24 21.95
C GLU A 23 -2.07 -2.77 22.29
N SER A 24 -1.62 -2.50 23.52
CA SER A 24 -1.32 -1.14 24.01
C SER A 24 -0.24 -0.39 23.23
N ILE A 25 0.53 -1.08 22.38
CA ILE A 25 1.49 -0.37 21.50
C ILE A 25 0.83 0.24 20.26
N PHE A 26 -0.42 -0.15 19.98
CA PHE A 26 -1.17 0.40 18.86
C PHE A 26 -1.83 1.72 19.27
N SER A 27 -1.79 2.67 18.36
CA SER A 27 -2.48 3.96 18.50
C SER A 27 -3.26 4.25 17.22
N LYS A 28 -4.20 5.18 17.31
CA LYS A 28 -4.88 5.69 16.12
C LYS A 28 -3.86 6.23 15.13
N PRO A 29 -4.00 5.93 13.83
CA PRO A 29 -3.07 6.44 12.84
C PRO A 29 -3.15 7.98 12.78
N SER A 30 -2.03 8.65 12.55
CA SER A 30 -2.00 10.11 12.33
C SER A 30 -2.38 10.52 10.90
N VAL A 31 -2.34 9.57 9.97
CA VAL A 31 -2.75 9.72 8.57
C VAL A 31 -3.64 8.55 8.19
N PRO A 32 -4.56 8.70 7.22
CA PRO A 32 -5.36 7.57 6.76
C PRO A 32 -4.48 6.41 6.26
N LEU A 33 -4.82 5.19 6.65
CA LEU A 33 -4.19 3.98 6.13
C LEU A 33 -5.20 3.20 5.28
N ILE A 34 -4.72 2.48 4.28
CA ILE A 34 -5.53 1.59 3.44
C ILE A 34 -4.99 0.18 3.61
N ASP A 35 -5.87 -0.74 3.94
CA ASP A 35 -5.51 -2.14 4.16
C ASP A 35 -5.59 -3.01 2.90
N GLY A 36 -5.24 -4.30 3.04
CA GLY A 36 -5.29 -5.28 1.97
C GLY A 36 -6.70 -5.68 1.53
N PHE A 37 -7.72 -5.28 2.25
CA PHE A 37 -9.13 -5.44 1.87
C PHE A 37 -9.69 -4.18 1.20
N GLY A 38 -8.90 -3.08 1.19
CA GLY A 38 -9.31 -1.76 0.70
C GLY A 38 -10.15 -0.98 1.71
N ASN A 39 -10.11 -1.32 2.99
CA ASN A 39 -10.73 -0.53 4.04
C ASN A 39 -9.86 0.66 4.43
N LEU A 40 -10.51 1.73 4.87
CA LEU A 40 -9.86 2.94 5.36
C LEU A 40 -9.82 2.96 6.89
N TRP A 41 -8.62 3.07 7.43
CA TRP A 41 -8.36 3.33 8.84
C TRP A 41 -8.16 4.84 9.03
N SER A 42 -9.21 5.50 9.47
CA SER A 42 -9.21 6.96 9.64
C SER A 42 -8.58 7.38 10.97
N PRO A 43 -7.83 8.50 11.03
CA PRO A 43 -7.35 9.07 12.29
C PRO A 43 -8.44 9.34 13.32
N PHE A 44 -9.66 9.59 12.86
CA PHE A 44 -10.77 9.99 13.73
C PHE A 44 -11.58 8.82 14.27
N SER A 45 -11.84 7.80 13.44
CA SER A 45 -12.81 6.73 13.73
C SER A 45 -12.18 5.35 13.93
N THR A 46 -10.87 5.18 13.72
CA THR A 46 -10.22 3.88 13.87
C THR A 46 -10.34 3.35 15.29
N ASP A 47 -10.85 2.12 15.43
CA ASP A 47 -10.71 1.31 16.63
C ASP A 47 -9.33 0.65 16.63
N THR A 48 -8.56 0.90 17.69
CA THR A 48 -7.19 0.38 17.81
C THR A 48 -7.14 -1.12 18.02
N SER A 49 -8.18 -1.70 18.64
CA SER A 49 -8.31 -3.15 18.82
C SER A 49 -8.53 -3.85 17.46
N GLU A 50 -9.42 -3.28 16.64
CA GLU A 50 -9.63 -3.79 15.28
C GLU A 50 -8.36 -3.65 14.41
N LEU A 51 -7.64 -2.52 14.51
CA LEU A 51 -6.39 -2.30 13.79
C LEU A 51 -5.31 -3.31 14.23
N TYR A 52 -5.24 -3.59 15.54
CA TYR A 52 -4.35 -4.61 16.09
C TYR A 52 -4.68 -6.00 15.51
N GLN A 53 -5.97 -6.40 15.54
CA GLN A 53 -6.43 -7.67 14.99
C GLN A 53 -6.11 -7.76 13.49
N TYR A 54 -6.44 -6.74 12.71
CA TYR A 54 -6.08 -6.71 11.30
C TYR A 54 -4.59 -6.91 11.09
N THR A 55 -3.74 -6.12 11.78
CA THR A 55 -2.30 -6.09 11.54
C THR A 55 -1.61 -7.41 11.91
N LEU A 56 -1.98 -8.02 13.03
CA LEU A 56 -1.34 -9.24 13.53
C LEU A 56 -2.06 -10.54 13.15
N SER A 57 -3.22 -10.45 12.51
CA SER A 57 -3.99 -11.61 12.04
C SER A 57 -4.25 -11.52 10.54
N ASP A 58 -5.26 -10.77 10.12
CA ASP A 58 -5.78 -10.78 8.75
C ASP A 58 -4.73 -10.40 7.72
N GLN A 59 -3.92 -9.38 8.01
CA GLN A 59 -2.83 -8.97 7.10
C GLN A 59 -1.80 -10.08 6.89
N ILE A 60 -1.59 -10.95 7.89
CA ILE A 60 -0.61 -12.04 7.84
C ILE A 60 -1.18 -13.25 7.12
N THR A 61 -2.45 -13.59 7.39
CA THR A 61 -3.06 -14.87 7.05
C THR A 61 -4.05 -14.82 5.89
N CYS A 62 -4.54 -13.62 5.51
CA CYS A 62 -5.50 -13.45 4.42
C CYS A 62 -4.87 -12.88 3.16
N PRO A 63 -5.41 -13.20 1.97
CA PRO A 63 -4.93 -12.62 0.72
C PRO A 63 -4.97 -11.10 0.71
N TYR A 64 -3.87 -10.47 0.34
CA TYR A 64 -3.76 -9.02 0.21
C TYR A 64 -4.17 -8.56 -1.19
N ASN A 65 -5.26 -7.80 -1.31
CA ASN A 65 -5.70 -7.25 -2.59
C ASN A 65 -5.03 -5.91 -2.90
N PHE A 66 -3.78 -5.99 -3.37
CA PHE A 66 -2.98 -4.82 -3.71
C PHE A 66 -3.68 -3.88 -4.72
N SER A 67 -4.30 -4.44 -5.76
CA SER A 67 -4.99 -3.64 -6.78
C SER A 67 -6.17 -2.86 -6.20
N LYS A 68 -6.92 -3.46 -5.29
CA LYS A 68 -8.02 -2.77 -4.59
C LYS A 68 -7.49 -1.66 -3.69
N ALA A 69 -6.44 -1.92 -2.91
CA ALA A 69 -5.84 -0.91 -2.03
C ALA A 69 -5.36 0.33 -2.83
N ILE A 70 -4.64 0.12 -3.96
CA ILE A 70 -4.22 1.22 -4.82
C ILE A 70 -5.41 1.92 -5.50
N THR A 71 -6.45 1.16 -5.90
CA THR A 71 -7.67 1.76 -6.49
C THR A 71 -8.37 2.68 -5.49
N VAL A 72 -8.49 2.26 -4.22
CA VAL A 72 -9.03 3.10 -3.14
C VAL A 72 -8.15 4.34 -2.96
N ALA A 73 -6.82 4.17 -2.89
CA ALA A 73 -5.89 5.28 -2.73
C ALA A 73 -6.08 6.37 -3.79
N ILE A 74 -6.17 5.99 -5.08
CA ILE A 74 -6.30 6.98 -6.15
C ILE A 74 -7.70 7.58 -6.24
N LYS A 75 -8.76 6.83 -5.92
CA LYS A 75 -10.15 7.31 -6.05
C LYS A 75 -10.63 8.13 -4.87
N GLU A 76 -10.27 7.72 -3.64
CA GLU A 76 -10.70 8.43 -2.43
C GLU A 76 -9.87 9.68 -2.13
N PHE A 77 -8.57 9.64 -2.45
CA PHE A 77 -7.66 10.73 -2.09
C PHE A 77 -7.23 11.60 -3.28
N CYS A 78 -7.44 11.16 -4.52
CA CYS A 78 -7.05 11.88 -5.74
C CYS A 78 -5.63 12.48 -5.64
N PRO A 79 -4.60 11.70 -5.27
CA PRO A 79 -3.28 12.23 -4.97
C PRO A 79 -2.60 12.80 -6.22
N ASP A 80 -1.85 13.89 -6.05
CA ASP A 80 -0.98 14.42 -7.12
C ASP A 80 0.17 13.49 -7.45
N LYS A 81 0.66 12.75 -6.45
CA LYS A 81 1.78 11.80 -6.57
C LYS A 81 1.54 10.58 -5.70
N LEU A 82 1.98 9.42 -6.18
CA LEU A 82 2.20 8.24 -5.35
C LEU A 82 3.70 8.05 -5.13
N VAL A 83 4.09 7.72 -3.90
CA VAL A 83 5.48 7.51 -3.54
C VAL A 83 5.69 6.07 -3.09
N LEU A 84 6.57 5.35 -3.80
CA LEU A 84 7.03 4.04 -3.38
C LEU A 84 8.24 4.22 -2.45
N LEU A 85 8.06 3.93 -1.17
CA LEU A 85 9.12 4.12 -0.17
C LEU A 85 10.28 3.14 -0.36
N GLY A 86 10.03 1.97 -0.91
CA GLY A 86 11.04 0.94 -1.13
C GLY A 86 10.87 -0.28 -0.22
N PRO A 87 11.85 -1.18 -0.19
CA PRO A 87 13.11 -1.13 -0.95
C PRO A 87 12.91 -1.39 -2.45
N GLY A 88 13.71 -0.71 -3.27
CA GLY A 88 13.68 -0.88 -4.74
C GLY A 88 12.47 -0.20 -5.41
N ASN A 89 12.12 -0.72 -6.61
CA ASN A 89 11.07 -0.16 -7.46
C ASN A 89 10.10 -1.20 -8.04
N THR A 90 10.10 -2.41 -7.51
CA THR A 90 9.37 -3.56 -8.06
C THR A 90 7.86 -3.35 -8.12
N LEU A 91 7.29 -2.54 -7.22
CA LEU A 91 5.87 -2.22 -7.21
C LEU A 91 5.45 -1.21 -8.30
N GLY A 92 6.41 -0.61 -9.00
CA GLY A 92 6.10 0.36 -10.06
C GLY A 92 5.25 -0.19 -11.20
N GLY A 93 5.54 -1.43 -11.62
CA GLY A 93 4.75 -2.14 -12.63
C GLY A 93 3.30 -2.41 -12.19
N PRO A 94 3.08 -3.09 -11.05
CA PRO A 94 1.74 -3.31 -10.48
C PRO A 94 0.92 -2.03 -10.29
N VAL A 95 1.50 -0.96 -9.73
CA VAL A 95 0.81 0.33 -9.60
C VAL A 95 0.44 0.91 -10.96
N GLY A 96 1.37 0.86 -11.94
CA GLY A 96 1.10 1.31 -13.30
C GLY A 96 -0.04 0.55 -13.97
N GLN A 97 -0.19 -0.75 -13.71
CA GLN A 97 -1.34 -1.54 -14.18
C GLN A 97 -2.66 -1.05 -13.58
N VAL A 98 -2.68 -0.72 -12.27
CA VAL A 98 -3.89 -0.17 -11.63
C VAL A 98 -4.26 1.19 -12.23
N PHE A 99 -3.29 2.06 -12.55
CA PHE A 99 -3.54 3.31 -13.26
C PHE A 99 -4.20 3.08 -14.62
N VAL A 100 -3.71 2.12 -15.39
CA VAL A 100 -4.27 1.77 -16.70
C VAL A 100 -5.69 1.21 -16.56
N GLN A 101 -5.91 0.28 -15.63
CA GLN A 101 -7.22 -0.32 -15.39
C GLN A 101 -8.29 0.70 -14.98
N ASN A 102 -7.89 1.72 -14.21
CA ASN A 102 -8.80 2.79 -13.77
C ASN A 102 -8.78 4.01 -14.70
N GLN A 103 -8.04 3.98 -15.80
CA GLN A 103 -7.83 5.12 -16.70
C GLN A 103 -7.43 6.41 -15.96
N TRP A 104 -6.67 6.24 -14.88
CA TRP A 104 -6.30 7.31 -13.97
C TRP A 104 -5.51 8.40 -14.69
N ASN A 105 -5.98 9.65 -14.58
CA ASN A 105 -5.38 10.80 -15.24
C ASN A 105 -5.07 10.56 -16.74
N SER A 106 -6.03 9.94 -17.45
CA SER A 106 -5.93 9.59 -18.88
C SER A 106 -4.84 8.56 -19.21
N ILE A 107 -4.35 7.83 -18.22
CA ILE A 107 -3.43 6.71 -18.42
C ILE A 107 -4.23 5.46 -18.78
N SER A 108 -4.40 5.21 -20.09
CA SER A 108 -5.22 4.11 -20.62
C SER A 108 -4.41 2.93 -21.17
N SER A 109 -3.09 3.00 -21.12
CA SER A 109 -2.21 1.96 -21.66
C SER A 109 -0.80 2.02 -21.05
N LYS A 110 -0.04 0.93 -21.15
CA LYS A 110 1.38 0.92 -20.79
C LYS A 110 2.18 2.03 -21.50
N LYS A 111 1.86 2.31 -22.77
CA LYS A 111 2.53 3.36 -23.56
C LYS A 111 2.24 4.74 -22.98
N SER A 112 0.98 5.04 -22.66
CA SER A 112 0.61 6.33 -22.03
C SER A 112 1.22 6.47 -20.64
N PHE A 113 1.23 5.41 -19.82
CA PHE A 113 1.90 5.40 -18.53
C PHE A 113 3.39 5.77 -18.66
N ILE A 114 4.15 5.07 -19.53
CA ILE A 114 5.57 5.36 -19.73
C ILE A 114 5.80 6.80 -20.20
N LYS A 115 4.96 7.29 -21.13
CA LYS A 115 5.04 8.67 -21.62
C LYS A 115 4.84 9.70 -20.50
N THR A 116 3.82 9.48 -19.65
CA THR A 116 3.53 10.34 -18.52
C THR A 116 4.65 10.31 -17.49
N GLN A 117 5.15 9.11 -17.15
CA GLN A 117 6.25 8.94 -16.20
C GLN A 117 7.54 9.65 -16.62
N LYS A 118 7.82 9.75 -17.95
CA LYS A 118 8.97 10.48 -18.46
C LYS A 118 8.82 11.99 -18.39
N LYS A 119 7.60 12.51 -18.58
CA LYS A 119 7.34 13.96 -18.64
C LYS A 119 7.05 14.56 -17.28
N ASN A 120 6.16 13.94 -16.54
CA ASN A 120 5.72 14.37 -15.22
C ASN A 120 5.29 13.11 -14.42
N PRO A 121 6.20 12.49 -13.68
CA PRO A 121 5.92 11.21 -13.04
C PRO A 121 4.82 11.36 -11.96
N TYR A 122 3.76 10.57 -12.08
CA TYR A 122 2.78 10.37 -11.01
C TYR A 122 3.28 9.43 -9.94
N LEU A 123 4.05 8.42 -10.34
CA LEU A 123 4.64 7.44 -9.45
C LEU A 123 6.11 7.75 -9.27
N ILE A 124 6.51 7.99 -8.04
CA ILE A 124 7.89 8.29 -7.65
C ILE A 124 8.40 7.15 -6.80
N SER A 125 9.54 6.56 -7.16
CA SER A 125 10.20 5.53 -6.38
C SER A 125 11.41 6.09 -5.64
N MET A 126 11.43 5.92 -4.32
CA MET A 126 12.58 6.25 -3.49
C MET A 126 13.79 5.37 -3.78
N GLY A 127 13.58 4.20 -4.39
CA GLY A 127 14.65 3.31 -4.87
C GLY A 127 15.34 3.79 -6.15
N ILE A 128 14.83 4.84 -6.81
CA ILE A 128 15.42 5.44 -8.02
C ILE A 128 15.97 6.82 -7.68
N ASN A 129 17.28 7.00 -7.71
CA ASN A 129 17.96 8.22 -7.27
C ASN A 129 17.42 9.49 -7.95
N GLU A 130 17.18 9.46 -9.27
CA GLU A 130 16.67 10.61 -9.99
C GLU A 130 15.23 10.99 -9.59
N GLN A 131 14.40 10.00 -9.28
CA GLN A 131 13.03 10.25 -8.83
C GLN A 131 13.00 10.74 -7.37
N ARG A 132 13.85 10.19 -6.52
CA ARG A 132 13.96 10.62 -5.12
C ARG A 132 14.23 12.11 -4.99
N LYS A 133 15.09 12.67 -5.85
CA LYS A 133 15.39 14.11 -5.89
C LYS A 133 14.16 15.01 -6.15
N LEU A 134 13.07 14.45 -6.69
CA LEU A 134 11.85 15.22 -6.97
C LEU A 134 11.03 15.53 -5.70
N ILE A 135 11.26 14.81 -4.61
CA ILE A 135 10.50 14.93 -3.35
C ILE A 135 11.37 15.14 -2.12
N SER A 136 12.68 14.88 -2.21
CA SER A 136 13.64 15.23 -1.15
C SER A 136 14.21 16.62 -1.44
N LYS A 137 13.86 17.58 -0.60
CA LYS A 137 14.55 18.88 -0.57
C LYS A 137 15.80 18.78 0.30
#